data_eaac47f451a579fa449d8cd8c75b54f8
#
_entry.id   eaac47f451a579fa449d8cd8c75b54f8
#
_cell.length_a   1.000
_cell.length_b   1.000
_cell.length_c   1.000
_cell.angle_alpha   90.00
_cell.angle_beta   90.00
_cell.angle_gamma   90.00
#
_symmetry.space_group_name_H-M   'P 1'
#
loop_
_entity.id
_entity.type
_entity.pdbx_description
1 polymer ?
#
loop_
_entity_poly.entity_id
_entity_poly.type
_entity_poly.pdbx_seq_one_letter_code
_entity_poly.pdbx_strand_id
1 'polypeptide(L)'
;VKWEHATGYKTAANVRTYDTRTYEGAYLAGIVAGSMTKSNQLGVVGSVPIPEVLRNLNSFTLGAQSVNPNISTKVVWVNEWFSPPKETEAATSLINSGVDVLFQNTDSPAVLKTAQEKGVRAFGWDSDMKDYGPQAHLGSAAINWVPYYTQSINDVLNGTWTEGKAWWGVKEGAIDLVSMADDIPQEVKDKVAAAKAG
;
A
#
# COMPACT_ATOMS: atom_id res chain seq x y z
N VAL A 1 -23.47 -21.38 -11.93
CA VAL A 1 -22.54 -20.22 -12.05
C VAL A 1 -21.76 -20.12 -10.75
N LYS A 2 -20.44 -19.89 -10.84
CA LYS A 2 -19.55 -19.59 -9.72
C LYS A 2 -19.35 -18.08 -9.66
N TRP A 3 -19.32 -17.53 -8.45
CA TRP A 3 -19.17 -16.10 -8.18
C TRP A 3 -17.92 -15.86 -7.35
N GLU A 4 -17.19 -14.81 -7.69
CA GLU A 4 -16.02 -14.33 -6.96
C GLU A 4 -16.28 -12.90 -6.49
N HIS A 5 -16.20 -12.66 -5.18
CA HIS A 5 -16.48 -11.35 -4.59
C HIS A 5 -15.20 -10.77 -3.98
N ALA A 6 -14.64 -9.73 -4.64
CA ALA A 6 -13.51 -8.99 -4.13
C ALA A 6 -13.86 -8.34 -2.79
N THR A 7 -12.96 -8.45 -1.81
CA THR A 7 -13.11 -7.88 -0.45
C THR A 7 -14.41 -8.29 0.27
N GLY A 8 -15.03 -9.39 -0.20
CA GLY A 8 -16.27 -9.90 0.35
C GLY A 8 -16.10 -10.55 1.73
N TYR A 9 -17.17 -10.57 2.52
CA TYR A 9 -17.17 -11.17 3.87
C TYR A 9 -18.13 -12.36 4.01
N LYS A 10 -18.98 -12.62 3.02
CA LYS A 10 -19.93 -13.76 3.00
C LYS A 10 -19.63 -14.71 1.85
N THR A 11 -19.68 -16.00 2.15
CA THR A 11 -19.54 -17.09 1.20
C THR A 11 -20.84 -17.88 1.06
N ALA A 12 -20.99 -18.64 -0.01
CA ALA A 12 -22.08 -19.60 -0.25
C ALA A 12 -21.54 -20.74 -1.13
N ALA A 13 -22.29 -21.80 -1.33
CA ALA A 13 -21.88 -22.98 -2.12
C ALA A 13 -21.40 -22.65 -3.55
N ASN A 14 -21.75 -21.47 -4.07
CA ASN A 14 -21.31 -20.97 -5.37
C ASN A 14 -20.66 -19.58 -5.30
N VAL A 15 -20.30 -19.10 -4.11
CA VAL A 15 -19.68 -17.79 -3.89
C VAL A 15 -18.38 -17.97 -3.08
N ARG A 16 -17.27 -17.59 -3.67
CA ARG A 16 -15.96 -17.43 -3.02
C ARG A 16 -15.68 -15.95 -2.81
N THR A 17 -15.02 -15.60 -1.71
CA THR A 17 -14.50 -14.26 -1.51
C THR A 17 -13.00 -14.26 -1.66
N TYR A 18 -12.45 -13.15 -2.14
CA TYR A 18 -11.01 -12.99 -2.25
C TYR A 18 -10.58 -11.58 -1.85
N ASP A 19 -9.37 -11.47 -1.33
CA ASP A 19 -8.78 -10.22 -0.89
C ASP A 19 -7.25 -10.33 -0.89
N THR A 20 -6.54 -9.21 -0.78
CA THR A 20 -5.09 -9.22 -0.61
C THR A 20 -4.68 -8.76 0.78
N ARG A 21 -3.51 -9.24 1.23
CA ARG A 21 -2.86 -8.76 2.44
C ARG A 21 -2.11 -7.46 2.15
N THR A 22 -2.86 -6.39 1.82
CA THR A 22 -2.33 -5.07 1.45
C THR A 22 -1.37 -4.50 2.49
N TYR A 23 -1.57 -4.87 3.76
CA TYR A 23 -0.69 -4.49 4.86
C TYR A 23 0.75 -5.01 4.71
N GLU A 24 0.99 -6.08 3.96
CA GLU A 24 2.35 -6.56 3.66
C GLU A 24 3.08 -5.55 2.76
N GLY A 25 2.42 -5.05 1.70
CA GLY A 25 2.94 -3.98 0.85
C GLY A 25 3.18 -2.68 1.63
N ALA A 26 2.27 -2.33 2.54
CA ALA A 26 2.43 -1.19 3.44
C ALA A 26 3.64 -1.34 4.36
N TYR A 27 3.90 -2.54 4.90
CA TYR A 27 5.08 -2.83 5.71
C TYR A 27 6.38 -2.61 4.93
N LEU A 28 6.44 -3.12 3.70
CA LEU A 28 7.61 -2.93 2.83
C LEU A 28 7.84 -1.46 2.51
N ALA A 29 6.78 -0.70 2.22
CA ALA A 29 6.86 0.75 2.06
C ALA A 29 7.36 1.43 3.34
N GLY A 30 6.93 0.95 4.51
CA GLY A 30 7.39 1.43 5.81
C GLY A 30 8.91 1.27 6.00
N ILE A 31 9.50 0.12 5.65
CA ILE A 31 10.95 -0.10 5.70
C ILE A 31 11.69 0.98 4.89
N VAL A 32 11.23 1.24 3.68
CA VAL A 32 11.82 2.28 2.83
C VAL A 32 11.63 3.66 3.45
N ALA A 33 10.40 3.99 3.89
CA ALA A 33 10.11 5.28 4.51
C ALA A 33 10.98 5.56 5.73
N GLY A 34 11.13 4.56 6.60
CA GLY A 34 11.95 4.67 7.81
C GLY A 34 13.43 4.85 7.54
N SER A 35 13.90 4.30 6.42
CA SER A 35 15.29 4.46 5.98
C SER A 35 15.55 5.78 5.25
N MET A 36 14.53 6.37 4.60
CA MET A 36 14.66 7.54 3.74
C MET A 36 14.28 8.86 4.41
N THR A 37 13.49 8.83 5.49
CA THR A 37 13.11 10.04 6.23
C THR A 37 14.30 10.71 6.88
N LYS A 38 14.29 12.04 6.90
CA LYS A 38 15.27 12.88 7.61
C LYS A 38 14.68 13.50 8.86
N SER A 39 13.35 13.68 8.88
CA SER A 39 12.63 14.29 10.00
C SER A 39 12.24 13.29 11.09
N ASN A 40 12.30 11.99 10.83
CA ASN A 40 11.70 10.93 11.63
C ASN A 40 10.17 11.07 11.80
N GLN A 41 9.54 11.90 10.98
CA GLN A 41 8.09 12.12 10.98
C GLN A 41 7.52 11.71 9.63
N LEU A 42 6.73 10.66 9.64
CA LEU A 42 6.01 10.18 8.47
C LEU A 42 4.57 10.69 8.49
N GLY A 43 3.99 10.86 7.32
CA GLY A 43 2.59 11.25 7.18
C GLY A 43 1.78 10.22 6.40
N VAL A 44 0.55 10.02 6.83
CA VAL A 44 -0.39 9.15 6.11
C VAL A 44 -1.67 9.91 5.81
N VAL A 45 -2.05 9.92 4.54
CA VAL A 45 -3.39 10.32 4.12
C VAL A 45 -4.25 9.07 4.09
N GLY A 46 -5.16 8.98 5.06
CA GLY A 46 -6.08 7.84 5.22
C GLY A 46 -7.45 8.12 4.63
N SER A 47 -8.03 7.12 3.95
CA SER A 47 -9.39 7.20 3.39
C SER A 47 -10.46 7.21 4.48
N VAL A 48 -10.88 6.05 4.94
CA VAL A 48 -11.90 5.88 5.99
C VAL A 48 -11.34 5.01 7.12
N PRO A 49 -11.66 5.30 8.41
CA PRO A 49 -11.05 4.61 9.56
C PRO A 49 -11.68 3.24 9.82
N ILE A 50 -11.64 2.35 8.85
CA ILE A 50 -12.07 0.96 8.98
C ILE A 50 -10.90 0.03 9.32
N PRO A 51 -11.14 -1.19 9.84
CA PRO A 51 -10.08 -2.09 10.30
C PRO A 51 -9.00 -2.40 9.25
N GLU A 52 -9.38 -2.50 7.97
CA GLU A 52 -8.45 -2.74 6.87
C GLU A 52 -7.47 -1.58 6.73
N VAL A 53 -7.96 -0.35 6.64
CA VAL A 53 -7.14 0.86 6.51
C VAL A 53 -6.25 1.05 7.72
N LEU A 54 -6.80 0.89 8.94
CA LEU A 54 -6.02 0.94 10.19
C LEU A 54 -4.88 -0.09 10.19
N ARG A 55 -5.13 -1.30 9.72
CA ARG A 55 -4.11 -2.35 9.59
C ARG A 55 -2.98 -1.92 8.65
N ASN A 56 -3.30 -1.33 7.51
CA ASN A 56 -2.32 -0.84 6.56
C ASN A 56 -1.45 0.27 7.16
N LEU A 57 -2.07 1.26 7.82
CA LEU A 57 -1.36 2.37 8.47
C LEU A 57 -0.44 1.88 9.60
N ASN A 58 -0.94 0.97 10.43
CA ASN A 58 -0.15 0.37 11.50
C ASN A 58 1.02 -0.43 10.94
N SER A 59 0.79 -1.20 9.88
CA SER A 59 1.83 -2.01 9.24
C SER A 59 2.92 -1.14 8.62
N PHE A 60 2.56 -0.04 7.95
CA PHE A 60 3.49 0.96 7.46
C PHE A 60 4.36 1.54 8.59
N THR A 61 3.72 1.93 9.70
CA THR A 61 4.44 2.46 10.87
C THR A 61 5.39 1.43 11.48
N LEU A 62 4.94 0.17 11.63
CA LEU A 62 5.76 -0.92 12.15
C LEU A 62 6.94 -1.23 11.23
N GLY A 63 6.73 -1.22 9.90
CA GLY A 63 7.81 -1.37 8.92
C GLY A 63 8.86 -0.26 9.07
N ALA A 64 8.44 0.98 9.25
CA ALA A 64 9.35 2.11 9.46
C ALA A 64 10.10 2.01 10.80
N GLN A 65 9.41 1.65 11.87
CA GLN A 65 10.01 1.47 13.20
C GLN A 65 10.94 0.26 13.28
N SER A 66 10.80 -0.74 12.40
CA SER A 66 11.72 -1.89 12.36
C SER A 66 13.16 -1.50 11.97
N VAL A 67 13.32 -0.37 11.28
CA VAL A 67 14.62 0.16 10.87
C VAL A 67 15.02 1.42 11.64
N ASN A 68 14.06 2.14 12.21
CA ASN A 68 14.30 3.34 13.03
C ASN A 68 13.19 3.49 14.08
N PRO A 69 13.43 3.06 15.34
CA PRO A 69 12.41 3.05 16.39
C PRO A 69 11.94 4.44 16.84
N ASN A 70 12.66 5.51 16.47
CA ASN A 70 12.31 6.89 16.83
C ASN A 70 11.25 7.52 15.88
N ILE A 71 10.78 6.78 14.89
CA ILE A 71 9.79 7.28 13.93
C ILE A 71 8.42 7.42 14.57
N SER A 72 7.79 8.54 14.25
CA SER A 72 6.37 8.79 14.51
C SER A 72 5.59 8.97 13.20
N THR A 73 4.35 8.52 13.19
CA THR A 73 3.45 8.66 12.03
C THR A 73 2.26 9.54 12.40
N LYS A 74 2.05 10.59 11.61
CA LYS A 74 0.87 11.46 11.68
C LYS A 74 -0.14 11.02 10.63
N VAL A 75 -1.43 11.00 10.98
CA VAL A 75 -2.51 10.59 10.07
C VAL A 75 -3.51 11.73 9.91
N VAL A 76 -3.89 11.99 8.67
CA VAL A 76 -5.04 12.86 8.34
C VAL A 76 -6.07 12.03 7.57
N TRP A 77 -7.30 11.99 8.09
CA TRP A 77 -8.42 11.25 7.51
C TRP A 77 -9.21 12.15 6.56
N VAL A 78 -9.41 11.70 5.31
CA VAL A 78 -10.25 12.42 4.34
C VAL A 78 -11.70 11.98 4.36
N ASN A 79 -12.00 10.83 5.00
CA ASN A 79 -13.33 10.20 5.11
C ASN A 79 -13.98 9.89 3.76
N GLU A 80 -13.17 9.67 2.72
CA GLU A 80 -13.57 9.30 1.37
C GLU A 80 -12.49 8.40 0.77
N TRP A 81 -12.86 7.51 -0.13
CA TRP A 81 -11.92 6.68 -0.86
C TRP A 81 -11.18 7.47 -1.94
N PHE A 82 -11.91 8.34 -2.63
CA PHE A 82 -11.42 9.14 -3.74
C PHE A 82 -11.89 10.59 -3.60
N SER A 83 -10.99 11.48 -3.29
CA SER A 83 -11.26 12.92 -3.21
C SER A 83 -9.98 13.73 -3.41
N PRO A 84 -9.52 13.93 -4.66
CA PRO A 84 -8.27 14.63 -4.96
C PRO A 84 -8.10 15.97 -4.23
N PRO A 85 -9.14 16.83 -4.10
CA PRO A 85 -8.99 18.08 -3.36
C PRO A 85 -8.68 17.87 -1.88
N LYS A 86 -9.41 16.96 -1.19
CA LYS A 86 -9.18 16.68 0.23
C LYS A 86 -7.84 15.96 0.47
N GLU A 87 -7.45 15.09 -0.45
CA GLU A 87 -6.15 14.41 -0.40
C GLU A 87 -5.00 15.40 -0.54
N THR A 88 -5.11 16.38 -1.45
CA THR A 88 -4.15 17.48 -1.60
C THR A 88 -4.06 18.34 -0.34
N GLU A 89 -5.19 18.70 0.27
CA GLU A 89 -5.25 19.46 1.51
C GLU A 89 -4.60 18.68 2.66
N ALA A 90 -4.94 17.40 2.82
CA ALA A 90 -4.39 16.51 3.84
C ALA A 90 -2.87 16.36 3.69
N ALA A 91 -2.38 16.09 2.48
CA ALA A 91 -0.96 15.99 2.20
C ALA A 91 -0.23 17.31 2.51
N THR A 92 -0.79 18.44 2.09
CA THR A 92 -0.22 19.77 2.36
C THR A 92 -0.15 20.05 3.88
N SER A 93 -1.20 19.72 4.63
CA SER A 93 -1.23 19.86 6.09
C SER A 93 -0.13 19.03 6.77
N LEU A 94 0.02 17.77 6.37
CA LEU A 94 1.08 16.90 6.88
C LEU A 94 2.48 17.46 6.59
N ILE A 95 2.75 17.89 5.36
CA ILE A 95 4.03 18.49 4.97
C ILE A 95 4.32 19.75 5.79
N ASN A 96 3.34 20.64 5.96
CA ASN A 96 3.48 21.85 6.77
C ASN A 96 3.74 21.54 8.25
N SER A 97 3.39 20.35 8.72
CA SER A 97 3.67 19.88 10.09
C SER A 97 5.05 19.24 10.26
N GLY A 98 5.91 19.25 9.22
CA GLY A 98 7.27 18.74 9.25
C GLY A 98 7.45 17.31 8.76
N VAL A 99 6.43 16.73 8.14
CA VAL A 99 6.51 15.42 7.48
C VAL A 99 7.31 15.55 6.19
N ASP A 100 8.24 14.63 5.94
CA ASP A 100 9.09 14.60 4.74
C ASP A 100 8.91 13.35 3.87
N VAL A 101 8.15 12.35 4.37
CA VAL A 101 7.74 11.17 3.60
C VAL A 101 6.27 10.89 3.83
N LEU A 102 5.51 10.79 2.74
CA LEU A 102 4.07 10.52 2.75
C LEU A 102 3.74 9.10 2.28
N PHE A 103 2.76 8.51 2.92
CA PHE A 103 2.06 7.31 2.47
C PHE A 103 0.58 7.64 2.28
N GLN A 104 -0.07 6.99 1.34
CA GLN A 104 -1.51 7.14 1.11
C GLN A 104 -2.22 5.79 1.16
N ASN A 105 -3.45 5.80 1.66
CA ASN A 105 -4.43 4.72 1.48
C ASN A 105 -5.72 5.34 0.94
N THR A 106 -5.60 6.01 -0.20
CA THR A 106 -6.65 6.66 -0.97
C THR A 106 -6.44 6.36 -2.45
N ASP A 107 -7.48 6.51 -3.27
CA ASP A 107 -7.52 5.95 -4.63
C ASP A 107 -7.08 6.96 -5.71
N SER A 108 -6.69 8.19 -5.35
CA SER A 108 -6.21 9.16 -6.33
C SER A 108 -4.69 9.38 -6.25
N PRO A 109 -4.05 9.87 -7.31
CA PRO A 109 -2.63 10.21 -7.29
C PRO A 109 -2.33 11.58 -6.65
N ALA A 110 -3.31 12.23 -6.00
CA ALA A 110 -3.17 13.61 -5.54
C ALA A 110 -2.08 13.77 -4.46
N VAL A 111 -1.94 12.80 -3.55
CA VAL A 111 -0.91 12.82 -2.51
C VAL A 111 0.50 12.82 -3.14
N LEU A 112 0.74 11.94 -4.12
CA LEU A 112 2.03 11.84 -4.79
C LEU A 112 2.34 13.09 -5.62
N LYS A 113 1.35 13.65 -6.33
CA LYS A 113 1.49 14.93 -7.05
C LYS A 113 1.85 16.07 -6.10
N THR A 114 1.13 16.17 -4.98
CA THR A 114 1.40 17.19 -3.95
C THR A 114 2.79 17.03 -3.35
N ALA A 115 3.23 15.80 -3.07
CA ALA A 115 4.59 15.52 -2.60
C ALA A 115 5.64 16.02 -3.59
N GLN A 116 5.46 15.77 -4.88
CA GLN A 116 6.37 16.25 -5.92
C GLN A 116 6.42 17.77 -6.00
N GLU A 117 5.25 18.43 -6.00
CA GLU A 117 5.18 19.90 -6.03
C GLU A 117 5.85 20.56 -4.81
N LYS A 118 5.79 19.89 -3.66
CA LYS A 118 6.35 20.39 -2.39
C LYS A 118 7.79 19.90 -2.11
N GLY A 119 8.36 19.05 -2.97
CA GLY A 119 9.73 18.56 -2.84
C GLY A 119 9.94 17.57 -1.69
N VAL A 120 8.91 16.84 -1.29
CA VAL A 120 8.99 15.72 -0.32
C VAL A 120 8.79 14.39 -1.02
N ARG A 121 8.99 13.27 -0.31
CA ARG A 121 8.90 11.94 -0.90
C ARG A 121 7.56 11.29 -0.58
N ALA A 122 7.10 10.39 -1.44
CA ALA A 122 5.83 9.69 -1.24
C ALA A 122 5.77 8.31 -1.91
N PHE A 123 4.79 7.53 -1.52
CA PHE A 123 4.48 6.22 -2.10
C PHE A 123 3.18 6.26 -2.90
N GLY A 124 3.11 5.41 -3.94
CA GLY A 124 1.87 5.05 -4.61
C GLY A 124 1.13 3.92 -3.87
N TRP A 125 -0.17 3.81 -4.13
CA TRP A 125 -1.06 2.84 -3.52
C TRP A 125 -1.91 2.13 -4.57
N ASP A 126 -2.17 0.82 -4.37
CA ASP A 126 -2.95 -0.10 -5.18
C ASP A 126 -2.42 -0.34 -6.60
N SER A 127 -1.80 0.63 -7.22
CA SER A 127 -1.21 0.56 -8.56
C SER A 127 0.17 1.23 -8.60
N ASP A 128 0.94 0.98 -9.66
CA ASP A 128 2.18 1.72 -9.88
C ASP A 128 1.87 3.17 -10.28
N MET A 129 2.17 4.09 -9.37
CA MET A 129 1.88 5.52 -9.53
C MET A 129 3.10 6.35 -9.90
N LYS A 130 4.23 5.73 -10.29
CA LYS A 130 5.49 6.43 -10.58
C LYS A 130 5.34 7.64 -11.50
N ASP A 131 4.53 7.53 -12.53
CA ASP A 131 4.36 8.59 -13.55
C ASP A 131 3.66 9.85 -13.03
N TYR A 132 2.95 9.75 -11.91
CA TYR A 132 2.25 10.89 -11.32
C TYR A 132 3.13 11.82 -10.48
N GLY A 133 4.34 11.38 -10.14
CA GLY A 133 5.31 12.16 -9.36
C GLY A 133 6.68 11.50 -9.33
N PRO A 134 7.36 11.37 -10.49
CA PRO A 134 8.56 10.53 -10.62
C PRO A 134 9.73 10.95 -9.73
N GLN A 135 9.81 12.22 -9.34
CA GLN A 135 10.87 12.70 -8.44
C GLN A 135 10.54 12.49 -6.95
N ALA A 136 9.25 12.50 -6.61
CA ALA A 136 8.80 12.23 -5.24
C ALA A 136 8.65 10.74 -4.94
N HIS A 137 8.38 9.94 -5.96
CA HIS A 137 8.06 8.52 -5.83
C HIS A 137 9.19 7.70 -5.22
N LEU A 138 8.88 6.96 -4.16
CA LEU A 138 9.80 5.99 -3.52
C LEU A 138 9.51 4.55 -3.93
N GLY A 139 8.28 4.25 -4.28
CA GLY A 139 7.77 2.95 -4.68
C GLY A 139 6.25 2.95 -4.59
N SER A 140 5.60 1.95 -5.14
CA SER A 140 4.16 1.77 -5.03
C SER A 140 3.84 0.41 -4.40
N ALA A 141 3.00 0.38 -3.36
CA ALA A 141 2.42 -0.84 -2.86
C ALA A 141 1.28 -1.23 -3.80
N ALA A 142 1.59 -2.06 -4.80
CA ALA A 142 0.70 -2.36 -5.91
C ALA A 142 0.07 -3.75 -5.80
N ILE A 143 -1.25 -3.82 -5.98
CA ILE A 143 -2.00 -5.07 -6.04
C ILE A 143 -1.84 -5.70 -7.43
N ASN A 144 -1.68 -7.01 -7.45
CA ASN A 144 -1.66 -7.81 -8.68
C ASN A 144 -2.67 -8.95 -8.60
N TRP A 145 -3.80 -8.77 -9.24
CA TRP A 145 -4.88 -9.76 -9.28
C TRP A 145 -4.64 -10.91 -10.28
N VAL A 146 -3.66 -10.78 -11.18
CA VAL A 146 -3.43 -11.76 -12.26
C VAL A 146 -3.22 -13.18 -11.74
N PRO A 147 -2.38 -13.45 -10.72
CA PRO A 147 -2.19 -14.81 -10.22
C PRO A 147 -3.49 -15.42 -9.70
N TYR A 148 -4.26 -14.65 -8.93
CA TYR A 148 -5.53 -15.11 -8.38
C TYR A 148 -6.57 -15.40 -9.47
N TYR A 149 -6.78 -14.47 -10.40
CA TYR A 149 -7.75 -14.66 -11.48
C TYR A 149 -7.41 -15.85 -12.36
N THR A 150 -6.11 -16.02 -12.67
CA THR A 150 -5.63 -17.17 -13.45
C THR A 150 -5.94 -18.48 -12.72
N GLN A 151 -5.65 -18.56 -11.43
CA GLN A 151 -5.96 -19.76 -10.66
C GLN A 151 -7.45 -20.02 -10.57
N SER A 152 -8.27 -19.01 -10.25
CA SER A 152 -9.72 -19.17 -10.11
C SER A 152 -10.38 -19.65 -11.40
N ILE A 153 -9.95 -19.11 -12.56
CA ILE A 153 -10.43 -19.55 -13.87
C ILE A 153 -10.04 -21.01 -14.12
N ASN A 154 -8.79 -21.39 -13.86
CA ASN A 154 -8.33 -22.77 -14.02
C ASN A 154 -9.07 -23.73 -13.09
N ASP A 155 -9.33 -23.34 -11.84
CA ASP A 155 -10.14 -24.13 -10.91
C ASP A 155 -11.53 -24.44 -11.47
N VAL A 156 -12.17 -23.44 -12.08
CA VAL A 156 -13.50 -23.64 -12.71
C VAL A 156 -13.41 -24.56 -13.92
N LEU A 157 -12.42 -24.36 -14.79
CA LEU A 157 -12.23 -25.19 -16.00
C LEU A 157 -11.92 -26.66 -15.66
N ASN A 158 -11.16 -26.88 -14.61
CA ASN A 158 -10.75 -28.23 -14.16
C ASN A 158 -11.77 -28.88 -13.20
N GLY A 159 -12.83 -28.18 -12.83
CA GLY A 159 -13.84 -28.69 -11.87
C GLY A 159 -13.33 -28.77 -10.42
N THR A 160 -12.22 -28.10 -10.09
CA THR A 160 -11.60 -28.07 -8.76
C THR A 160 -12.00 -26.85 -7.93
N TRP A 161 -12.79 -25.96 -8.50
CA TRP A 161 -13.25 -24.76 -7.79
C TRP A 161 -14.08 -25.12 -6.55
N THR A 162 -13.70 -24.56 -5.41
CA THR A 162 -14.40 -24.70 -4.14
C THR A 162 -14.80 -23.34 -3.59
N GLU A 163 -15.86 -23.29 -2.80
CA GLU A 163 -16.19 -22.12 -2.00
C GLU A 163 -15.08 -21.81 -0.97
N GLY A 164 -15.12 -20.63 -0.37
CA GLY A 164 -14.20 -20.28 0.69
C GLY A 164 -13.73 -18.84 0.63
N LYS A 165 -12.59 -18.58 1.27
CA LYS A 165 -11.94 -17.27 1.32
C LYS A 165 -10.51 -17.41 0.86
N ALA A 166 -10.11 -16.61 -0.13
CA ALA A 166 -8.72 -16.44 -0.54
C ALA A 166 -8.19 -15.12 0.03
N TRP A 167 -7.05 -15.17 0.71
CA TRP A 167 -6.40 -13.98 1.27
C TRP A 167 -4.90 -14.07 0.99
N TRP A 168 -4.52 -13.52 -0.17
CA TRP A 168 -3.18 -13.65 -0.75
C TRP A 168 -2.32 -12.44 -0.43
N GLY A 169 -1.01 -12.62 -0.37
CA GLY A 169 -0.05 -11.59 -0.05
C GLY A 169 1.13 -11.56 -1.00
N VAL A 170 2.27 -11.11 -0.47
CA VAL A 170 3.55 -11.05 -1.19
C VAL A 170 3.97 -12.44 -1.67
N LYS A 171 3.82 -13.46 -0.84
CA LYS A 171 4.18 -14.85 -1.17
C LYS A 171 3.47 -15.38 -2.42
N GLU A 172 2.20 -15.04 -2.58
CA GLU A 172 1.39 -15.45 -3.73
C GLU A 172 1.50 -14.47 -4.91
N GLY A 173 2.26 -13.38 -4.76
CA GLY A 173 2.42 -12.35 -5.78
C GLY A 173 1.20 -11.44 -5.96
N ALA A 174 0.30 -11.36 -4.95
CA ALA A 174 -0.92 -10.56 -5.00
C ALA A 174 -0.72 -9.10 -4.55
N ILE A 175 0.35 -8.82 -3.84
CA ILE A 175 0.78 -7.46 -3.44
C ILE A 175 2.30 -7.39 -3.45
N ASP A 176 2.86 -6.29 -3.88
CA ASP A 176 4.29 -6.04 -3.81
C ASP A 176 4.61 -4.55 -3.70
N LEU A 177 5.83 -4.21 -3.26
CA LEU A 177 6.40 -2.89 -3.41
C LEU A 177 7.17 -2.83 -4.74
N VAL A 178 6.58 -2.16 -5.73
CA VAL A 178 7.11 -2.08 -7.10
C VAL A 178 7.74 -0.72 -7.40
N SER A 179 8.49 -0.66 -8.49
CA SER A 179 9.07 0.58 -9.04
C SER A 179 9.84 1.42 -8.00
N MET A 180 10.57 0.73 -7.11
CA MET A 180 11.40 1.43 -6.11
C MET A 180 12.37 2.40 -6.81
N ALA A 181 12.48 3.61 -6.27
CA ALA A 181 13.32 4.66 -6.82
C ALA A 181 14.79 4.27 -6.87
N ASP A 182 15.51 4.77 -7.88
CA ASP A 182 16.91 4.40 -8.10
C ASP A 182 17.83 4.92 -6.99
N ASP A 183 17.49 6.07 -6.39
CA ASP A 183 18.23 6.72 -5.31
C ASP A 183 18.08 6.07 -3.92
N ILE A 184 17.23 5.04 -3.81
CA ILE A 184 17.15 4.22 -2.59
C ILE A 184 18.43 3.38 -2.48
N PRO A 185 19.17 3.46 -1.35
CA PRO A 185 20.38 2.68 -1.15
C PRO A 185 20.15 1.17 -1.29
N GLN A 186 21.14 0.46 -1.84
CA GLN A 186 21.03 -0.99 -2.04
C GLN A 186 20.74 -1.74 -0.73
N GLU A 187 21.35 -1.34 0.37
CA GLU A 187 21.09 -1.92 1.69
C GLU A 187 19.62 -1.85 2.13
N VAL A 188 18.89 -0.80 1.71
CA VAL A 188 17.46 -0.65 1.98
C VAL A 188 16.66 -1.60 1.08
N LYS A 189 17.03 -1.71 -0.20
CA LYS A 189 16.43 -2.67 -1.13
C LYS A 189 16.64 -4.11 -0.64
N ASP A 190 17.80 -4.42 -0.08
CA ASP A 190 18.12 -5.73 0.50
C ASP A 190 17.27 -6.02 1.76
N LYS A 191 17.03 -5.03 2.61
CA LYS A 191 16.09 -5.17 3.75
C LYS A 191 14.67 -5.47 3.29
N VAL A 192 14.19 -4.78 2.25
CA VAL A 192 12.89 -5.05 1.65
C VAL A 192 12.84 -6.48 1.09
N ALA A 193 13.88 -6.91 0.37
CA ALA A 193 13.96 -8.26 -0.18
C ALA A 193 13.96 -9.32 0.93
N ALA A 194 14.70 -9.10 2.02
CA ALA A 194 14.72 -9.99 3.17
C ALA A 194 13.34 -10.09 3.85
N ALA A 195 12.63 -8.95 4.00
CA ALA A 195 11.29 -8.93 4.57
C ALA A 195 10.25 -9.65 3.68
N LYS A 196 10.44 -9.67 2.36
CA LYS A 196 9.59 -10.45 1.44
C LYS A 196 9.79 -11.96 1.56
N ALA A 197 10.97 -12.39 1.99
CA ALA A 197 11.34 -13.81 2.07
C ALA A 197 10.91 -14.47 3.40
N GLY A 198 10.57 -13.70 4.43
CA GLY A 198 10.15 -14.17 5.76
C GLY A 198 8.65 -14.20 5.91
#